data_dcc70cd7f0875a8cdc0ebdf320057005
#
_entry.id   dcc70cd7f0875a8cdc0ebdf320057005
#
_cell.length_a   1.000
_cell.length_b   1.000
_cell.length_c   1.000
_cell.angle_alpha   90.00
_cell.angle_beta   90.00
_cell.angle_gamma   90.00
#
_symmetry.space_group_name_H-M   'P 1'
#
loop_
_entity.id
_entity.type
_entity.pdbx_description
1 polymer ?
#
loop_
_entity_poly.entity_id
_entity_poly.type
_entity_poly.pdbx_seq_one_letter_code
_entity_poly.pdbx_strand_id
1 'polypeptide(L)'
;MITIRPECPGDYDAVLRLTYEAFQTLDYPGRRRMDEHFLYRLLQGCPYVIPELCFVAMRGDELVGHILYTRSLIRRPDGTQADTVTFGPLSVLPEYHRQGIGRALVRHSMAKARGMGCGAVLIVGVPDYYPKLGFRRGHEFGLTLPDGTADDPFMAYELMPGFLRGGGVFDWLVPEFDTAEHDDAGYEAFHRQFMSEHFPGQLTLRPFFDGDVALMERWLYLDHIKSWYEHPGDWLREIAGRREEFKFITHWIAEFEGVPVGFCQYYDCYAARALEDWGMVIEAPGEVFSIDYLVGEAAYLRRGFGRAMILQMLDRLRALRAKRVIVQPEEANAASCGLLKSCGFAWDGHLYTKEIIL
;
A
#
# COMPACT_ATOMS: atom_id res chain seq x y z
N MET A 1 -14.46 -16.45 -15.24
CA MET A 1 -15.51 -15.41 -15.37
C MET A 1 -15.61 -14.73 -14.00
N ILE A 2 -15.77 -13.40 -13.93
CA ILE A 2 -15.96 -12.68 -12.67
C ILE A 2 -17.44 -12.52 -12.42
N THR A 3 -17.90 -12.85 -11.22
CA THR A 3 -19.28 -12.62 -10.76
C THR A 3 -19.26 -11.57 -9.65
N ILE A 4 -20.20 -10.61 -9.69
CA ILE A 4 -20.36 -9.60 -8.64
C ILE A 4 -21.66 -9.91 -7.90
N ARG A 5 -21.59 -9.97 -6.56
CA ARG A 5 -22.76 -10.18 -5.70
C ARG A 5 -22.70 -9.24 -4.49
N PRO A 6 -23.83 -9.02 -3.80
CA PRO A 6 -23.79 -8.32 -2.53
C PRO A 6 -22.85 -9.00 -1.53
N GLU A 7 -22.20 -8.17 -0.72
CA GLU A 7 -21.44 -8.63 0.45
C GLU A 7 -22.39 -9.22 1.50
N CYS A 8 -21.96 -10.24 2.20
CA CYS A 8 -22.71 -10.81 3.33
C CYS A 8 -21.78 -11.01 4.54
N PRO A 9 -22.31 -11.19 5.76
CA PRO A 9 -21.50 -11.31 6.96
C PRO A 9 -20.44 -12.43 6.90
N GLY A 10 -20.67 -13.49 6.12
CA GLY A 10 -19.70 -14.56 5.92
C GLY A 10 -18.47 -14.16 5.09
N ASP A 11 -18.50 -13.00 4.43
CA ASP A 11 -17.39 -12.49 3.63
C ASP A 11 -16.41 -11.63 4.44
N TYR A 12 -16.82 -11.13 5.60
CA TYR A 12 -16.10 -10.07 6.32
C TYR A 12 -14.64 -10.38 6.59
N ASP A 13 -14.33 -11.58 7.00
CA ASP A 13 -12.96 -12.02 7.25
C ASP A 13 -12.14 -12.08 5.96
N ALA A 14 -12.71 -12.64 4.90
CA ALA A 14 -12.06 -12.71 3.59
C ALA A 14 -11.85 -11.32 2.97
N VAL A 15 -12.80 -10.39 3.14
CA VAL A 15 -12.68 -9.00 2.69
C VAL A 15 -11.62 -8.25 3.49
N LEU A 16 -11.55 -8.49 4.81
CA LEU A 16 -10.52 -7.89 5.65
C LEU A 16 -9.11 -8.25 5.17
N ARG A 17 -8.89 -9.55 4.94
CA ARG A 17 -7.64 -10.07 4.41
C ARG A 17 -7.35 -9.56 3.00
N LEU A 18 -8.33 -9.61 2.10
CA LEU A 18 -8.23 -9.06 0.74
C LEU A 18 -7.82 -7.58 0.77
N THR A 19 -8.44 -6.78 1.65
CA THR A 19 -8.13 -5.35 1.76
C THR A 19 -6.69 -5.13 2.23
N TYR A 20 -6.22 -5.89 3.22
CA TYR A 20 -4.82 -5.86 3.62
C TYR A 20 -3.88 -6.17 2.44
N GLU A 21 -4.11 -7.26 1.73
CA GLU A 21 -3.26 -7.69 0.60
C GLU A 21 -3.31 -6.70 -0.58
N ALA A 22 -4.49 -6.14 -0.89
CA ALA A 22 -4.68 -5.21 -2.00
C ALA A 22 -3.89 -3.90 -1.86
N PHE A 23 -3.74 -3.42 -0.64
CA PHE A 23 -3.07 -2.14 -0.37
C PHE A 23 -1.57 -2.27 -0.07
N GLN A 24 -1.01 -3.49 -0.06
CA GLN A 24 0.44 -3.73 0.10
C GLN A 24 1.31 -3.12 -1.00
N THR A 25 0.74 -2.76 -2.14
CA THR A 25 1.48 -2.25 -3.31
C THR A 25 1.27 -0.76 -3.53
N LEU A 26 0.55 -0.08 -2.64
CA LEU A 26 0.18 1.32 -2.80
C LEU A 26 0.97 2.21 -1.83
N ASP A 27 1.75 3.13 -2.36
CA ASP A 27 2.38 4.21 -1.60
C ASP A 27 1.84 5.57 -2.07
N TYR A 28 1.33 6.35 -1.14
CA TYR A 28 0.85 7.72 -1.38
C TYR A 28 1.64 8.73 -0.56
N PRO A 29 1.97 9.90 -1.12
CA PRO A 29 2.58 10.99 -0.36
C PRO A 29 1.72 11.37 0.85
N GLY A 30 2.37 11.57 2.00
CA GLY A 30 1.71 11.93 3.25
C GLY A 30 1.09 10.75 4.02
N ARG A 31 1.05 9.56 3.44
CA ARG A 31 0.49 8.39 4.11
C ARG A 31 1.40 7.91 5.23
N ARG A 32 0.86 7.83 6.45
CA ARG A 32 1.61 7.41 7.64
C ARG A 32 1.73 5.90 7.77
N ARG A 33 0.69 5.16 7.34
CA ARG A 33 0.59 3.69 7.42
C ARG A 33 -0.46 3.16 6.44
N MET A 34 -0.54 1.85 6.32
CA MET A 34 -1.63 1.18 5.61
C MET A 34 -2.77 0.89 6.60
N ASP A 35 -3.85 1.63 6.49
CA ASP A 35 -4.97 1.61 7.43
C ASP A 35 -6.31 1.16 6.83
N GLU A 36 -6.38 0.84 5.54
CA GLU A 36 -7.64 0.47 4.88
C GLU A 36 -8.29 -0.79 5.45
N HIS A 37 -7.53 -1.77 5.90
CA HIS A 37 -8.09 -2.95 6.56
C HIS A 37 -8.61 -2.60 7.96
N PHE A 38 -7.98 -1.65 8.66
CA PHE A 38 -8.49 -1.11 9.92
C PHE A 38 -9.75 -0.28 9.68
N LEU A 39 -9.75 0.60 8.69
CA LEU A 39 -10.95 1.33 8.27
C LEU A 39 -12.11 0.37 7.95
N TYR A 40 -11.88 -0.68 7.15
CA TYR A 40 -12.91 -1.67 6.85
C TYR A 40 -13.44 -2.33 8.13
N ARG A 41 -12.56 -2.65 9.09
CA ARG A 41 -12.98 -3.20 10.40
C ARG A 41 -13.85 -2.22 11.19
N LEU A 42 -13.48 -0.94 11.22
CA LEU A 42 -14.27 0.11 11.90
C LEU A 42 -15.64 0.30 11.25
N LEU A 43 -15.71 0.21 9.92
CA LEU A 43 -16.97 0.36 9.16
C LEU A 43 -17.93 -0.82 9.36
N GLN A 44 -17.47 -1.97 9.85
CA GLN A 44 -18.36 -3.08 10.19
C GLN A 44 -19.30 -2.66 11.33
N GLY A 45 -20.60 -2.52 11.02
CA GLY A 45 -21.61 -2.06 11.96
C GLY A 45 -21.77 -0.54 12.05
N CYS A 46 -21.00 0.23 11.29
CA CYS A 46 -21.20 1.68 11.17
C CYS A 46 -22.58 1.99 10.54
N PRO A 47 -23.40 2.86 11.16
CA PRO A 47 -24.78 3.13 10.68
C PRO A 47 -24.83 3.90 9.35
N TYR A 48 -23.71 4.46 8.91
CA TYR A 48 -23.60 5.15 7.64
C TYR A 48 -23.28 4.23 6.45
N VAL A 49 -22.88 2.99 6.69
CA VAL A 49 -22.68 2.00 5.63
C VAL A 49 -24.01 1.71 4.92
N ILE A 50 -23.97 1.56 3.60
CA ILE A 50 -25.11 1.24 2.75
C ILE A 50 -24.95 -0.21 2.24
N PRO A 51 -25.46 -1.21 2.96
CA PRO A 51 -25.22 -2.61 2.63
C PRO A 51 -25.64 -2.99 1.20
N GLU A 52 -26.69 -2.34 0.67
CA GLU A 52 -27.18 -2.55 -0.69
C GLU A 52 -26.21 -2.11 -1.79
N LEU A 53 -25.15 -1.35 -1.41
CA LEU A 53 -24.09 -0.87 -2.30
C LEU A 53 -22.73 -1.51 -2.00
N CYS A 54 -22.66 -2.43 -1.04
CA CYS A 54 -21.44 -3.18 -0.73
C CYS A 54 -21.43 -4.48 -1.55
N PHE A 55 -20.36 -4.68 -2.33
CA PHE A 55 -20.28 -5.81 -3.26
C PHE A 55 -18.92 -6.49 -3.20
N VAL A 56 -18.92 -7.79 -3.41
CA VAL A 56 -17.74 -8.60 -3.63
C VAL A 56 -17.68 -9.09 -5.08
N ALA A 57 -16.45 -9.19 -5.61
CA ALA A 57 -16.17 -9.81 -6.90
C ALA A 57 -15.56 -11.19 -6.65
N MET A 58 -16.16 -12.20 -7.27
CA MET A 58 -15.78 -13.61 -7.15
C MET A 58 -15.19 -14.13 -8.46
N ARG A 59 -14.14 -14.95 -8.37
CA ARG A 59 -13.61 -15.76 -9.47
C ARG A 59 -13.72 -17.23 -9.09
N GLY A 60 -14.79 -17.90 -9.55
CA GLY A 60 -15.17 -19.18 -8.95
C GLY A 60 -15.56 -18.98 -7.49
N ASP A 61 -14.91 -19.71 -6.59
CA ASP A 61 -15.15 -19.62 -5.14
C ASP A 61 -14.21 -18.60 -4.45
N GLU A 62 -13.27 -18.01 -5.18
CA GLU A 62 -12.29 -17.06 -4.65
C GLU A 62 -12.84 -15.63 -4.67
N LEU A 63 -12.75 -14.94 -3.51
CA LEU A 63 -13.09 -13.54 -3.37
C LEU A 63 -11.87 -12.69 -3.80
N VAL A 64 -11.98 -11.97 -4.93
CA VAL A 64 -10.87 -11.28 -5.59
C VAL A 64 -11.00 -9.77 -5.62
N GLY A 65 -12.13 -9.23 -5.16
CA GLY A 65 -12.32 -7.77 -5.06
C GLY A 65 -13.52 -7.41 -4.20
N HIS A 66 -13.53 -6.18 -3.70
CA HIS A 66 -14.56 -5.64 -2.82
C HIS A 66 -14.70 -4.14 -3.01
N ILE A 67 -15.91 -3.62 -2.78
CA ILE A 67 -16.23 -2.19 -2.69
C ILE A 67 -17.27 -1.95 -1.60
N LEU A 68 -17.05 -0.95 -0.75
CA LEU A 68 -17.95 -0.56 0.33
C LEU A 68 -18.39 0.90 0.14
N TYR A 69 -19.68 1.16 0.36
CA TYR A 69 -20.27 2.50 0.29
C TYR A 69 -20.78 2.99 1.63
N THR A 70 -20.58 4.28 1.87
CA THR A 70 -21.17 5.01 2.99
C THR A 70 -22.00 6.20 2.52
N ARG A 71 -22.89 6.67 3.39
CA ARG A 71 -23.61 7.94 3.21
C ARG A 71 -22.63 9.09 3.36
N SER A 72 -22.84 10.12 2.59
CA SER A 72 -22.15 11.41 2.68
C SER A 72 -23.13 12.52 2.29
N LEU A 73 -22.73 13.77 2.42
CA LEU A 73 -23.54 14.90 1.97
C LEU A 73 -22.68 16.06 1.46
N ILE A 74 -23.34 16.98 0.76
CA ILE A 74 -22.79 18.29 0.40
C ILE A 74 -23.56 19.35 1.19
N ARG A 75 -22.85 20.21 1.92
CA ARG A 75 -23.38 21.43 2.54
C ARG A 75 -23.29 22.56 1.54
N ARG A 76 -24.44 23.02 1.05
CA ARG A 76 -24.51 24.07 0.03
C ARG A 76 -24.35 25.45 0.60
N PRO A 77 -23.92 26.46 -0.20
CA PRO A 77 -23.79 27.83 0.25
C PRO A 77 -25.09 28.50 0.71
N ASP A 78 -26.23 28.02 0.21
CA ASP A 78 -27.55 28.49 0.61
C ASP A 78 -28.09 27.88 1.92
N GLY A 79 -27.28 27.08 2.60
CA GLY A 79 -27.60 26.38 3.84
C GLY A 79 -28.37 25.07 3.67
N THR A 80 -28.71 24.68 2.45
CA THR A 80 -29.32 23.37 2.17
C THR A 80 -28.30 22.25 2.18
N GLN A 81 -28.77 21.02 2.29
CA GLN A 81 -27.94 19.82 2.22
C GLN A 81 -28.41 18.95 1.07
N ALA A 82 -27.48 18.27 0.44
CA ALA A 82 -27.75 17.29 -0.60
C ALA A 82 -27.09 15.95 -0.23
N ASP A 83 -27.94 14.91 -0.07
CA ASP A 83 -27.46 13.56 0.25
C ASP A 83 -26.69 12.97 -0.93
N THR A 84 -25.50 12.48 -0.64
CA THR A 84 -24.61 11.83 -1.59
C THR A 84 -24.12 10.51 -1.04
N VAL A 85 -23.33 9.80 -1.81
CA VAL A 85 -22.62 8.61 -1.34
C VAL A 85 -21.13 8.71 -1.66
N THR A 86 -20.33 8.05 -0.84
CA THR A 86 -18.90 7.84 -1.10
C THR A 86 -18.59 6.36 -1.04
N PHE A 87 -17.47 5.94 -1.61
CA PHE A 87 -16.98 4.56 -1.42
C PHE A 87 -15.51 4.54 -1.04
N GLY A 88 -15.19 3.59 -0.22
CA GLY A 88 -13.86 3.24 0.26
C GLY A 88 -13.97 2.25 1.44
N PRO A 89 -13.10 1.25 1.47
CA PRO A 89 -12.09 0.90 0.46
C PRO A 89 -12.68 0.26 -0.80
N LEU A 90 -11.94 0.42 -1.93
CA LEU A 90 -12.08 -0.37 -3.15
C LEU A 90 -10.85 -1.26 -3.27
N SER A 91 -11.01 -2.54 -3.07
CA SER A 91 -9.92 -3.51 -2.99
C SER A 91 -9.98 -4.52 -4.13
N VAL A 92 -8.83 -4.87 -4.70
CA VAL A 92 -8.67 -5.98 -5.66
C VAL A 92 -7.35 -6.65 -5.35
N LEU A 93 -7.31 -8.00 -5.29
CA LEU A 93 -6.06 -8.73 -5.06
C LEU A 93 -5.01 -8.37 -6.11
N PRO A 94 -3.72 -8.21 -5.73
CA PRO A 94 -2.64 -7.75 -6.62
C PRO A 94 -2.49 -8.59 -7.90
N GLU A 95 -2.61 -9.92 -7.82
CA GLU A 95 -2.53 -10.84 -8.97
C GLU A 95 -3.67 -10.67 -9.98
N TYR A 96 -4.76 -10.00 -9.57
CA TYR A 96 -5.90 -9.67 -10.43
C TYR A 96 -5.95 -8.21 -10.87
N HIS A 97 -4.91 -7.42 -10.56
CA HIS A 97 -4.82 -6.03 -11.03
C HIS A 97 -4.81 -5.96 -12.55
N ARG A 98 -5.28 -4.82 -13.12
CA ARG A 98 -5.35 -4.52 -14.55
C ARG A 98 -6.25 -5.46 -15.37
N GLN A 99 -7.00 -6.36 -14.73
CA GLN A 99 -7.97 -7.25 -15.39
C GLN A 99 -9.41 -6.67 -15.43
N GLY A 100 -9.58 -5.41 -14.98
CA GLY A 100 -10.86 -4.69 -15.05
C GLY A 100 -11.82 -4.95 -13.90
N ILE A 101 -11.45 -5.71 -12.86
CA ILE A 101 -12.30 -6.05 -11.71
C ILE A 101 -12.76 -4.81 -10.96
N GLY A 102 -11.82 -3.92 -10.56
CA GLY A 102 -12.18 -2.67 -9.88
C GLY A 102 -13.16 -1.81 -10.70
N ARG A 103 -12.93 -1.71 -12.03
CA ARG A 103 -13.85 -1.02 -12.93
C ARG A 103 -15.24 -1.66 -12.94
N ALA A 104 -15.32 -2.99 -12.95
CA ALA A 104 -16.58 -3.72 -12.93
C ALA A 104 -17.36 -3.48 -11.62
N LEU A 105 -16.67 -3.53 -10.46
CA LEU A 105 -17.23 -3.21 -9.14
C LEU A 105 -17.80 -1.79 -9.11
N VAL A 106 -17.01 -0.77 -9.51
CA VAL A 106 -17.46 0.62 -9.53
C VAL A 106 -18.66 0.81 -10.45
N ARG A 107 -18.65 0.26 -11.67
CA ARG A 107 -19.78 0.39 -12.60
C ARG A 107 -21.04 -0.30 -12.09
N HIS A 108 -20.89 -1.49 -11.52
CA HIS A 108 -22.03 -2.25 -10.96
C HIS A 108 -22.66 -1.50 -9.80
N SER A 109 -21.88 -1.06 -8.83
CA SER A 109 -22.35 -0.34 -7.65
C SER A 109 -22.94 1.03 -7.99
N MET A 110 -22.34 1.79 -8.92
CA MET A 110 -22.89 3.06 -9.39
C MET A 110 -24.24 2.88 -10.14
N ALA A 111 -24.39 1.82 -10.93
CA ALA A 111 -25.67 1.51 -11.56
C ALA A 111 -26.75 1.21 -10.50
N LYS A 112 -26.42 0.46 -9.46
CA LYS A 112 -27.30 0.19 -8.32
C LYS A 112 -27.64 1.48 -7.56
N ALA A 113 -26.63 2.32 -7.23
CA ALA A 113 -26.82 3.61 -6.55
C ALA A 113 -27.76 4.53 -7.33
N ARG A 114 -27.59 4.61 -8.65
CA ARG A 114 -28.53 5.35 -9.53
C ARG A 114 -29.95 4.81 -9.42
N GLY A 115 -30.12 3.50 -9.45
CA GLY A 115 -31.43 2.84 -9.31
C GLY A 115 -32.08 3.07 -7.94
N MET A 116 -31.28 3.38 -6.92
CA MET A 116 -31.74 3.75 -5.57
C MET A 116 -32.06 5.25 -5.43
N GLY A 117 -31.83 6.05 -6.48
CA GLY A 117 -32.09 7.49 -6.46
C GLY A 117 -30.95 8.32 -5.90
N CYS A 118 -29.72 7.78 -5.74
CA CYS A 118 -28.56 8.57 -5.34
C CYS A 118 -28.23 9.61 -6.42
N GLY A 119 -27.97 10.86 -6.01
CA GLY A 119 -27.71 11.96 -6.94
C GLY A 119 -26.29 12.03 -7.45
N ALA A 120 -25.30 11.72 -6.60
CA ALA A 120 -23.88 11.78 -6.93
C ALA A 120 -23.04 10.83 -6.06
N VAL A 121 -21.87 10.48 -6.57
CA VAL A 121 -20.80 9.78 -5.84
C VAL A 121 -19.60 10.73 -5.73
N LEU A 122 -19.08 10.93 -4.52
CA LEU A 122 -17.89 11.72 -4.23
C LEU A 122 -16.82 10.83 -3.63
N ILE A 123 -15.56 11.05 -4.02
CA ILE A 123 -14.44 10.24 -3.54
C ILE A 123 -13.17 11.07 -3.37
N VAL A 124 -12.29 10.63 -2.51
CA VAL A 124 -10.87 10.98 -2.56
C VAL A 124 -10.10 9.73 -2.98
N GLY A 125 -9.37 9.81 -4.07
CA GLY A 125 -8.73 8.62 -4.64
C GLY A 125 -7.68 8.94 -5.71
N VAL A 126 -7.18 7.88 -6.38
CA VAL A 126 -6.08 7.97 -7.34
C VAL A 126 -6.44 8.86 -8.53
N PRO A 127 -5.74 10.00 -8.72
CA PRO A 127 -6.07 10.97 -9.77
C PRO A 127 -6.03 10.41 -11.20
N ASP A 128 -5.23 9.38 -11.47
CA ASP A 128 -5.06 8.79 -12.81
C ASP A 128 -6.03 7.63 -13.08
N TYR A 129 -6.74 7.15 -12.09
CA TYR A 129 -7.63 5.99 -12.23
C TYR A 129 -9.08 6.39 -12.48
N TYR A 130 -9.64 7.22 -11.61
CA TYR A 130 -11.08 7.52 -11.60
C TYR A 130 -11.59 8.37 -12.78
N PRO A 131 -10.82 9.28 -13.37
CA PRO A 131 -11.24 9.99 -14.59
C PRO A 131 -11.56 9.03 -15.75
N LYS A 132 -10.87 7.89 -15.85
CA LYS A 132 -11.15 6.84 -16.84
C LYS A 132 -12.51 6.15 -16.63
N LEU A 133 -13.13 6.36 -15.47
CA LEU A 133 -14.46 5.89 -15.12
C LEU A 133 -15.54 6.99 -15.25
N GLY A 134 -15.14 8.21 -15.60
CA GLY A 134 -16.01 9.36 -15.78
C GLY A 134 -16.12 10.31 -14.59
N PHE A 135 -15.32 10.08 -13.54
CA PHE A 135 -15.22 11.03 -12.44
C PHE A 135 -14.48 12.29 -12.90
N ARG A 136 -14.90 13.43 -12.39
CA ARG A 136 -14.29 14.74 -12.63
C ARG A 136 -13.83 15.34 -11.32
N ARG A 137 -12.89 16.28 -11.37
CA ARG A 137 -12.36 16.96 -10.19
C ARG A 137 -13.46 17.70 -9.44
N GLY A 138 -13.43 17.65 -8.11
CA GLY A 138 -14.43 18.31 -7.26
C GLY A 138 -14.57 19.81 -7.54
N HIS A 139 -13.44 20.50 -7.78
CA HIS A 139 -13.44 21.92 -8.10
C HIS A 139 -14.20 22.28 -9.38
N GLU A 140 -14.29 21.38 -10.37
CA GLU A 140 -15.08 21.61 -11.59
C GLU A 140 -16.58 21.73 -11.32
N PHE A 141 -17.04 21.25 -10.18
CA PHE A 141 -18.42 21.38 -9.70
C PHE A 141 -18.57 22.45 -8.61
N GLY A 142 -17.49 23.18 -8.27
CA GLY A 142 -17.48 24.11 -7.14
C GLY A 142 -17.52 23.42 -5.76
N LEU A 143 -17.01 22.18 -5.67
CA LEU A 143 -16.97 21.42 -4.43
C LEU A 143 -15.59 21.54 -3.77
N THR A 144 -15.59 21.60 -2.44
CA THR A 144 -14.39 21.56 -1.60
C THR A 144 -14.50 20.48 -0.53
N LEU A 145 -13.36 20.10 0.03
CA LEU A 145 -13.27 19.34 1.27
C LEU A 145 -13.57 20.25 2.48
N PRO A 146 -13.77 19.72 3.71
CA PRO A 146 -14.09 20.51 4.89
C PRO A 146 -13.04 21.56 5.25
N ASP A 147 -11.77 21.34 4.93
CA ASP A 147 -10.66 22.27 5.11
C ASP A 147 -10.59 23.37 4.05
N GLY A 148 -11.51 23.36 3.09
CA GLY A 148 -11.58 24.30 1.97
C GLY A 148 -10.72 23.93 0.77
N THR A 149 -9.97 22.84 0.83
CA THR A 149 -9.16 22.35 -0.31
C THR A 149 -10.04 21.67 -1.36
N ALA A 150 -9.54 21.60 -2.59
CA ALA A 150 -10.19 20.93 -3.72
C ALA A 150 -9.14 20.25 -4.60
N ASP A 151 -8.20 19.59 -3.95
CA ASP A 151 -7.05 18.96 -4.58
C ASP A 151 -7.45 17.84 -5.56
N ASP A 152 -6.55 17.53 -6.46
CA ASP A 152 -6.76 16.57 -7.55
C ASP A 152 -7.32 15.19 -7.13
N PRO A 153 -6.98 14.62 -5.96
CA PRO A 153 -7.61 13.39 -5.48
C PRO A 153 -9.11 13.49 -5.18
N PHE A 154 -9.63 14.71 -4.89
CA PHE A 154 -11.05 14.88 -4.63
C PHE A 154 -11.84 14.96 -5.93
N MET A 155 -12.71 13.98 -6.16
CA MET A 155 -13.43 13.79 -7.41
C MET A 155 -14.91 13.47 -7.16
N ALA A 156 -15.75 13.78 -8.15
CA ALA A 156 -17.18 13.55 -8.12
C ALA A 156 -17.69 12.98 -9.44
N TYR A 157 -18.79 12.21 -9.34
CA TYR A 157 -19.56 11.70 -10.49
C TYR A 157 -21.04 11.98 -10.27
N GLU A 158 -21.69 12.70 -11.20
CA GLU A 158 -23.14 12.90 -11.17
C GLU A 158 -23.87 11.64 -11.65
N LEU A 159 -24.62 11.01 -10.76
CA LEU A 159 -25.56 9.95 -11.12
C LEU A 159 -26.84 10.53 -11.73
N MET A 160 -27.26 11.72 -11.27
CA MET A 160 -28.36 12.51 -11.81
C MET A 160 -27.81 13.81 -12.42
N PRO A 161 -28.03 14.08 -13.70
CA PRO A 161 -27.50 15.25 -14.35
C PRO A 161 -27.90 16.56 -13.64
N GLY A 162 -26.90 17.41 -13.36
CA GLY A 162 -27.11 18.71 -12.71
C GLY A 162 -27.29 18.65 -11.19
N PHE A 163 -27.18 17.48 -10.56
CA PHE A 163 -27.31 17.33 -9.11
C PHE A 163 -26.26 18.12 -8.33
N LEU A 164 -25.04 18.24 -8.86
CA LEU A 164 -23.94 18.96 -8.21
C LEU A 164 -23.93 20.48 -8.50
N ARG A 165 -24.94 21.02 -9.19
CA ARG A 165 -25.05 22.47 -9.44
C ARG A 165 -25.10 23.24 -8.12
N GLY A 166 -24.35 24.33 -8.06
CA GLY A 166 -24.28 25.19 -6.87
C GLY A 166 -23.12 24.85 -5.93
N GLY A 167 -22.40 23.76 -6.16
CA GLY A 167 -21.25 23.39 -5.40
C GLY A 167 -21.51 23.14 -3.92
N GLY A 168 -20.50 23.35 -3.07
CA GLY A 168 -20.59 23.25 -1.64
C GLY A 168 -19.42 22.52 -0.98
N VAL A 169 -19.54 22.30 0.31
CA VAL A 169 -18.53 21.60 1.11
C VAL A 169 -18.97 20.14 1.29
N PHE A 170 -18.08 19.23 0.96
CA PHE A 170 -18.29 17.79 1.16
C PHE A 170 -18.18 17.44 2.65
N ASP A 171 -19.03 16.56 3.12
CA ASP A 171 -19.03 16.03 4.47
C ASP A 171 -19.17 14.51 4.44
N TRP A 172 -18.17 13.83 4.98
CA TRP A 172 -18.11 12.36 5.03
C TRP A 172 -19.22 11.75 5.87
N LEU A 173 -19.71 12.42 6.89
CA LEU A 173 -20.63 11.92 7.93
C LEU A 173 -20.08 10.76 8.78
N VAL A 174 -18.95 10.19 8.44
CA VAL A 174 -18.40 8.93 8.94
C VAL A 174 -17.13 9.22 9.73
N PRO A 175 -17.17 9.29 11.07
CA PRO A 175 -16.00 9.59 11.89
C PRO A 175 -14.93 8.49 11.84
N GLU A 176 -15.29 7.28 11.38
CA GLU A 176 -14.38 6.15 11.24
C GLU A 176 -13.24 6.42 10.24
N PHE A 177 -13.43 7.30 9.27
CA PHE A 177 -12.35 7.74 8.38
C PHE A 177 -11.24 8.47 9.14
N ASP A 178 -11.61 9.43 9.99
CA ASP A 178 -10.68 10.16 10.85
C ASP A 178 -10.04 9.23 11.90
N THR A 179 -10.85 8.36 12.50
CA THR A 179 -10.36 7.36 13.47
C THR A 179 -9.32 6.43 12.85
N ALA A 180 -9.56 5.92 11.64
CA ALA A 180 -8.61 5.04 10.96
C ALA A 180 -7.27 5.71 10.72
N GLU A 181 -7.28 7.01 10.39
CA GLU A 181 -6.08 7.78 10.11
C GLU A 181 -5.30 8.16 11.38
N HIS A 182 -5.99 8.51 12.48
CA HIS A 182 -5.40 9.17 13.64
C HIS A 182 -5.32 8.32 14.92
N ASP A 183 -6.06 7.21 15.03
CA ASP A 183 -5.96 6.30 16.18
C ASP A 183 -4.79 5.32 16.02
N ASP A 184 -3.59 5.77 16.36
CA ASP A 184 -2.38 4.94 16.28
C ASP A 184 -2.47 3.72 17.21
N ALA A 185 -2.95 3.90 18.43
CA ALA A 185 -3.01 2.82 19.42
C ALA A 185 -4.05 1.75 19.04
N GLY A 186 -5.22 2.17 18.57
CA GLY A 186 -6.25 1.27 18.06
C GLY A 186 -5.79 0.49 16.83
N TYR A 187 -5.13 1.19 15.90
CA TYR A 187 -4.54 0.55 14.74
C TYR A 187 -3.50 -0.51 15.13
N GLU A 188 -2.52 -0.17 15.98
CA GLU A 188 -1.47 -1.11 16.38
C GLU A 188 -2.02 -2.34 17.08
N ALA A 189 -3.00 -2.16 17.97
CA ALA A 189 -3.65 -3.28 18.66
C ALA A 189 -4.39 -4.19 17.67
N PHE A 190 -5.19 -3.61 16.80
CA PHE A 190 -5.93 -4.31 15.75
C PHE A 190 -4.99 -5.02 14.76
N HIS A 191 -3.99 -4.31 14.23
CA HIS A 191 -3.06 -4.85 13.23
C HIS A 191 -2.27 -6.04 13.78
N ARG A 192 -1.81 -5.96 15.03
CA ARG A 192 -1.11 -7.06 15.70
C ARG A 192 -2.00 -8.29 15.86
N GLN A 193 -3.25 -8.10 16.26
CA GLN A 193 -4.23 -9.18 16.33
C GLN A 193 -4.49 -9.78 14.94
N PHE A 194 -4.77 -8.94 13.95
CA PHE A 194 -5.02 -9.34 12.57
C PHE A 194 -3.85 -10.17 11.99
N MET A 195 -2.62 -9.71 12.18
CA MET A 195 -1.43 -10.43 11.68
C MET A 195 -1.25 -11.78 12.37
N SER A 196 -1.49 -11.85 13.68
CA SER A 196 -1.43 -13.11 14.44
C SER A 196 -2.49 -14.12 13.99
N GLU A 197 -3.68 -13.66 13.62
CA GLU A 197 -4.78 -14.51 13.18
C GLU A 197 -4.62 -14.99 11.74
N HIS A 198 -4.21 -14.11 10.82
CA HIS A 198 -4.16 -14.40 9.39
C HIS A 198 -2.79 -14.84 8.86
N PHE A 199 -1.71 -14.45 9.53
CA PHE A 199 -0.32 -14.73 9.15
C PHE A 199 0.53 -15.26 10.32
N PRO A 200 0.06 -16.26 11.07
CA PRO A 200 0.72 -16.73 12.30
C PRO A 200 2.14 -17.23 12.01
N GLY A 201 3.12 -16.74 12.78
CA GLY A 201 4.52 -17.17 12.67
C GLY A 201 5.21 -16.78 11.35
N GLN A 202 4.59 -15.92 10.52
CA GLN A 202 5.15 -15.49 9.25
C GLN A 202 5.81 -14.12 9.39
N LEU A 203 6.96 -13.95 8.73
CA LEU A 203 7.50 -12.63 8.41
C LEU A 203 6.81 -12.12 7.16
N THR A 204 6.28 -10.91 7.21
CA THR A 204 5.66 -10.24 6.06
C THR A 204 6.46 -9.00 5.68
N LEU A 205 6.44 -8.61 4.40
CA LEU A 205 7.01 -7.35 3.95
C LEU A 205 5.88 -6.43 3.51
N ARG A 206 5.76 -5.28 4.14
CA ARG A 206 4.86 -4.20 3.71
C ARG A 206 5.65 -3.00 3.15
N PRO A 207 5.02 -2.16 2.31
CA PRO A 207 5.63 -0.92 1.85
C PRO A 207 6.09 -0.03 3.01
N PHE A 208 7.14 0.76 2.75
CA PHE A 208 7.62 1.79 3.66
C PHE A 208 6.74 3.03 3.56
N PHE A 209 6.21 3.51 4.67
CA PHE A 209 5.35 4.69 4.75
C PHE A 209 6.07 5.87 5.43
N ASP A 210 5.48 7.06 5.37
CA ASP A 210 6.04 8.26 6.01
C ASP A 210 6.13 8.12 7.54
N GLY A 211 5.23 7.34 8.14
CA GLY A 211 5.30 7.00 9.58
C GLY A 211 6.50 6.16 9.98
N ASP A 212 7.15 5.48 9.03
CA ASP A 212 8.29 4.60 9.31
C ASP A 212 9.63 5.36 9.35
N VAL A 213 9.67 6.63 8.95
CA VAL A 213 10.92 7.42 8.91
C VAL A 213 11.59 7.48 10.28
N ALA A 214 10.83 7.79 11.33
CA ALA A 214 11.36 7.84 12.70
C ALA A 214 11.84 6.46 13.21
N LEU A 215 11.15 5.39 12.78
CA LEU A 215 11.56 4.02 13.09
C LEU A 215 12.90 3.68 12.42
N MET A 216 13.06 4.00 11.14
CA MET A 216 14.29 3.77 10.40
C MET A 216 15.45 4.60 10.96
N GLU A 217 15.21 5.88 11.28
CA GLU A 217 16.21 6.72 11.95
C GLU A 217 16.67 6.07 13.26
N ARG A 218 15.75 5.63 14.11
CA ARG A 218 16.09 4.93 15.36
C ARG A 218 16.95 3.70 15.11
N TRP A 219 16.61 2.88 14.11
CA TRP A 219 17.37 1.65 13.81
C TRP A 219 18.79 1.94 13.32
N LEU A 220 18.98 2.92 12.45
CA LEU A 220 20.30 3.27 11.92
C LEU A 220 21.33 3.68 13.00
N TYR A 221 20.84 4.16 14.16
CA TYR A 221 21.72 4.53 15.28
C TYR A 221 21.93 3.41 16.32
N LEU A 222 21.35 2.22 16.15
CA LEU A 222 21.58 1.10 17.05
C LEU A 222 22.95 0.47 16.84
N ASP A 223 23.61 0.07 17.95
CA ASP A 223 24.99 -0.42 17.94
C ASP A 223 25.27 -1.57 16.96
N HIS A 224 24.32 -2.49 16.80
CA HIS A 224 24.46 -3.64 15.91
C HIS A 224 24.24 -3.29 14.43
N ILE A 225 23.77 -2.07 14.11
CA ILE A 225 23.51 -1.59 12.76
C ILE A 225 24.51 -0.54 12.33
N LYS A 226 24.78 0.47 13.18
CA LYS A 226 25.62 1.61 12.85
C LYS A 226 27.04 1.24 12.40
N SER A 227 27.55 0.08 12.81
CA SER A 227 28.84 -0.43 12.40
C SER A 227 28.91 -0.85 10.93
N TRP A 228 27.74 -1.06 10.29
CA TRP A 228 27.59 -1.53 8.91
C TRP A 228 26.91 -0.50 8.01
N TYR A 229 26.30 0.52 8.59
CA TYR A 229 25.59 1.61 7.94
C TYR A 229 26.22 2.94 8.39
N GLU A 230 27.46 3.16 7.94
CA GLU A 230 28.36 4.19 8.48
C GLU A 230 27.83 5.63 8.32
N HIS A 231 27.02 5.93 7.34
CA HIS A 231 26.51 7.27 7.07
C HIS A 231 24.98 7.33 7.18
N PRO A 232 24.40 7.29 8.40
CA PRO A 232 22.94 7.30 8.57
C PRO A 232 22.21 8.44 7.83
N GLY A 233 22.88 9.60 7.69
CA GLY A 233 22.35 10.75 6.98
C GLY A 233 22.12 10.51 5.49
N ASP A 234 22.94 9.69 4.83
CA ASP A 234 22.78 9.36 3.41
C ASP A 234 21.59 8.44 3.22
N TRP A 235 21.40 7.46 4.08
CA TRP A 235 20.24 6.59 4.11
C TRP A 235 18.93 7.36 4.33
N LEU A 236 18.94 8.31 5.27
CA LEU A 236 17.76 9.16 5.54
C LEU A 236 17.48 10.11 4.38
N ARG A 237 18.51 10.61 3.68
CA ARG A 237 18.35 11.41 2.47
C ARG A 237 17.72 10.59 1.33
N GLU A 238 18.17 9.35 1.15
CA GLU A 238 17.60 8.42 0.17
C GLU A 238 16.12 8.18 0.45
N ILE A 239 15.77 7.87 1.70
CA ILE A 239 14.39 7.67 2.12
C ILE A 239 13.55 8.93 1.93
N ALA A 240 14.07 10.11 2.25
CA ALA A 240 13.38 11.38 2.04
C ALA A 240 13.09 11.64 0.54
N GLY A 241 14.07 11.34 -0.31
CA GLY A 241 13.96 11.50 -1.78
C GLY A 241 13.31 10.32 -2.52
N ARG A 242 12.76 9.32 -1.81
CA ARG A 242 12.26 8.07 -2.40
C ARG A 242 11.15 8.22 -3.43
N ARG A 243 10.44 9.34 -3.46
CA ARG A 243 9.40 9.65 -4.47
C ARG A 243 9.90 10.56 -5.57
N GLU A 244 11.14 11.04 -5.47
CA GLU A 244 11.76 11.99 -6.40
C GLU A 244 13.02 11.38 -7.05
N GLU A 245 14.20 11.79 -6.58
CA GLU A 245 15.49 11.37 -7.15
C GLU A 245 15.79 9.88 -6.94
N PHE A 246 15.31 9.28 -5.82
CA PHE A 246 15.51 7.87 -5.48
C PHE A 246 14.29 6.98 -5.74
N LYS A 247 13.34 7.41 -6.58
CA LYS A 247 12.12 6.65 -6.92
C LYS A 247 12.36 5.28 -7.56
N PHE A 248 13.58 4.99 -7.95
CA PHE A 248 14.00 3.69 -8.48
C PHE A 248 14.30 2.67 -7.37
N ILE A 249 14.35 3.09 -6.10
CA ILE A 249 14.54 2.23 -4.93
C ILE A 249 13.18 1.91 -4.34
N THR A 250 12.94 0.64 -4.06
CA THR A 250 11.71 0.18 -3.41
C THR A 250 12.00 -0.27 -1.99
N HIS A 251 11.37 0.40 -1.03
CA HIS A 251 11.62 0.22 0.40
C HIS A 251 10.50 -0.59 1.06
N TRP A 252 10.87 -1.48 1.98
CA TRP A 252 9.97 -2.38 2.70
C TRP A 252 10.26 -2.39 4.19
N ILE A 253 9.22 -2.48 5.00
CA ILE A 253 9.31 -2.84 6.42
C ILE A 253 9.00 -4.33 6.55
N ALA A 254 9.86 -5.04 7.23
CA ALA A 254 9.63 -6.42 7.64
C ALA A 254 8.89 -6.44 8.97
N GLU A 255 7.77 -7.14 9.02
CA GLU A 255 6.95 -7.31 10.22
C GLU A 255 6.83 -8.79 10.60
N PHE A 256 6.82 -9.03 11.90
CA PHE A 256 6.50 -10.34 12.47
C PHE A 256 5.34 -10.17 13.46
N GLU A 257 4.22 -10.81 13.14
CA GLU A 257 2.98 -10.69 13.93
C GLU A 257 2.57 -9.21 14.16
N GLY A 258 2.66 -8.39 13.12
CA GLY A 258 2.31 -6.96 13.15
C GLY A 258 3.28 -6.05 13.89
N VAL A 259 4.46 -6.56 14.26
CA VAL A 259 5.53 -5.78 14.88
C VAL A 259 6.63 -5.54 13.87
N PRO A 260 7.01 -4.29 13.56
CA PRO A 260 8.15 -3.99 12.71
C PRO A 260 9.44 -4.54 13.32
N VAL A 261 10.17 -5.38 12.59
CA VAL A 261 11.38 -6.06 13.06
C VAL A 261 12.60 -5.79 12.21
N GLY A 262 12.45 -5.21 11.02
CA GLY A 262 13.55 -4.93 10.13
C GLY A 262 13.13 -4.13 8.90
N PHE A 263 14.12 -3.78 8.11
CA PHE A 263 13.99 -3.03 6.87
C PHE A 263 14.70 -3.77 5.74
N CYS A 264 14.17 -3.69 4.54
CA CYS A 264 14.88 -4.10 3.35
C CYS A 264 14.46 -3.26 2.13
N GLN A 265 15.33 -3.21 1.14
CA GLN A 265 15.08 -2.52 -0.11
C GLN A 265 15.71 -3.27 -1.28
N TYR A 266 15.24 -2.96 -2.47
CA TYR A 266 15.88 -3.34 -3.71
C TYR A 266 15.81 -2.21 -4.73
N TYR A 267 16.76 -2.17 -5.63
CA TYR A 267 16.80 -1.20 -6.72
C TYR A 267 17.41 -1.78 -7.99
N ASP A 268 16.98 -1.22 -9.12
CA ASP A 268 17.54 -1.54 -10.43
C ASP A 268 18.93 -0.90 -10.58
N CYS A 269 19.96 -1.70 -10.69
CA CYS A 269 21.33 -1.23 -10.84
C CYS A 269 21.53 -0.37 -12.10
N TYR A 270 20.75 -0.58 -13.17
CA TYR A 270 20.80 0.30 -14.33
C TYR A 270 20.36 1.73 -13.99
N ALA A 271 19.35 1.90 -13.16
CA ALA A 271 18.92 3.21 -12.71
C ALA A 271 19.96 3.89 -11.80
N ALA A 272 20.62 3.11 -10.92
CA ALA A 272 21.61 3.60 -9.98
C ALA A 272 23.05 3.74 -10.57
N ARG A 273 23.30 3.33 -11.82
CA ARG A 273 24.64 3.25 -12.44
C ARG A 273 25.46 4.57 -12.48
N ALA A 274 24.81 5.70 -12.27
CA ALA A 274 25.49 7.00 -12.17
C ALA A 274 25.90 7.35 -10.74
N LEU A 275 25.38 6.60 -9.76
CA LEU A 275 25.60 6.84 -8.33
C LEU A 275 26.51 5.80 -7.72
N GLU A 276 26.51 4.58 -8.28
CA GLU A 276 27.25 3.43 -7.74
C GLU A 276 28.07 2.71 -8.80
N ASP A 277 29.20 2.16 -8.38
CA ASP A 277 30.11 1.35 -9.22
C ASP A 277 30.26 -0.05 -8.62
N TRP A 278 29.70 -1.05 -9.32
CA TRP A 278 29.83 -2.47 -8.94
C TRP A 278 30.99 -3.17 -9.64
N GLY A 279 31.86 -2.44 -10.36
CA GLY A 279 32.95 -3.01 -11.12
C GLY A 279 32.49 -3.87 -12.32
N MET A 280 31.22 -3.74 -12.72
CA MET A 280 30.62 -4.46 -13.87
C MET A 280 29.73 -3.54 -14.71
N VAL A 281 29.60 -3.86 -15.98
CA VAL A 281 28.69 -3.13 -16.88
C VAL A 281 27.27 -3.64 -16.71
N ILE A 282 26.33 -2.71 -16.45
CA ILE A 282 24.90 -3.00 -16.41
C ILE A 282 24.30 -2.55 -17.76
N GLU A 283 23.90 -3.51 -18.59
CA GLU A 283 23.56 -3.26 -19.99
C GLU A 283 22.14 -2.72 -20.17
N ALA A 284 21.17 -3.21 -19.41
CA ALA A 284 19.77 -2.87 -19.62
C ALA A 284 18.99 -2.75 -18.30
N PRO A 285 17.93 -1.92 -18.28
CA PRO A 285 17.07 -1.80 -17.10
C PRO A 285 16.31 -3.10 -16.82
N GLY A 286 16.11 -3.38 -15.52
CA GLY A 286 15.32 -4.51 -15.05
C GLY A 286 16.03 -5.87 -15.08
N GLU A 287 17.32 -5.91 -15.45
CA GLU A 287 18.08 -7.16 -15.51
C GLU A 287 18.81 -7.47 -14.23
N VAL A 288 19.48 -6.47 -13.64
CA VAL A 288 20.31 -6.63 -12.44
C VAL A 288 19.79 -5.74 -11.35
N PHE A 289 19.56 -6.32 -10.18
CA PHE A 289 19.11 -5.60 -8.99
C PHE A 289 20.10 -5.75 -7.84
N SER A 290 20.20 -4.72 -7.00
CA SER A 290 20.83 -4.79 -5.69
C SER A 290 19.78 -4.86 -4.59
N ILE A 291 20.15 -5.45 -3.46
CA ILE A 291 19.31 -5.53 -2.26
C ILE A 291 20.09 -5.13 -1.03
N ASP A 292 19.40 -4.41 -0.12
CA ASP A 292 19.90 -4.11 1.22
C ASP A 292 18.90 -4.62 2.26
N TYR A 293 19.37 -4.97 3.46
CA TYR A 293 18.53 -5.49 4.52
C TYR A 293 19.18 -5.31 5.91
N LEU A 294 18.37 -5.01 6.89
CA LEU A 294 18.76 -5.01 8.29
C LEU A 294 17.67 -5.59 9.19
N VAL A 295 18.07 -6.27 10.25
CA VAL A 295 17.18 -6.62 11.36
C VAL A 295 17.28 -5.47 12.37
N GLY A 296 16.23 -4.67 12.46
CA GLY A 296 16.19 -3.45 13.26
C GLY A 296 16.18 -3.73 14.75
N GLU A 297 15.39 -4.71 15.19
CA GLU A 297 15.22 -5.01 16.60
C GLU A 297 16.14 -6.14 17.07
N ALA A 298 17.02 -5.86 18.04
CA ALA A 298 18.02 -6.80 18.54
C ALA A 298 17.43 -8.13 19.04
N ALA A 299 16.22 -8.12 19.60
CA ALA A 299 15.51 -9.31 20.05
C ALA A 299 15.20 -10.32 18.93
N TYR A 300 15.26 -9.88 17.67
CA TYR A 300 14.97 -10.69 16.49
C TYR A 300 16.23 -11.15 15.74
N LEU A 301 17.42 -10.77 16.19
CA LEU A 301 18.69 -11.23 15.63
C LEU A 301 18.84 -12.76 15.76
N ARG A 302 19.47 -13.39 14.76
CA ARG A 302 19.77 -14.84 14.72
C ARG A 302 18.54 -15.76 14.78
N ARG A 303 17.36 -15.23 14.52
CA ARG A 303 16.08 -15.97 14.46
C ARG A 303 15.64 -16.30 13.03
N GLY A 304 16.49 -16.09 12.04
CA GLY A 304 16.19 -16.39 10.64
C GLY A 304 15.50 -15.26 9.86
N PHE A 305 15.17 -14.13 10.48
CA PHE A 305 14.43 -13.04 9.84
C PHE A 305 15.20 -12.39 8.67
N GLY A 306 16.52 -12.20 8.78
CA GLY A 306 17.33 -11.73 7.65
C GLY A 306 17.23 -12.66 6.43
N ARG A 307 17.24 -13.99 6.66
CA ARG A 307 17.06 -14.97 5.60
C ARG A 307 15.66 -14.87 4.98
N ALA A 308 14.64 -14.73 5.80
CA ALA A 308 13.26 -14.62 5.33
C ALA A 308 13.06 -13.34 4.49
N MET A 309 13.64 -12.19 4.90
CA MET A 309 13.62 -10.95 4.10
C MET A 309 14.27 -11.14 2.73
N ILE A 310 15.49 -11.70 2.68
CA ILE A 310 16.19 -11.94 1.41
C ILE A 310 15.36 -12.84 0.49
N LEU A 311 14.81 -13.95 0.98
CA LEU A 311 14.02 -14.87 0.17
C LEU A 311 12.76 -14.19 -0.39
N GLN A 312 12.04 -13.41 0.41
CA GLN A 312 10.88 -12.67 -0.06
C GLN A 312 11.23 -11.58 -1.09
N MET A 313 12.38 -10.89 -0.94
CA MET A 313 12.87 -9.97 -1.96
C MET A 313 13.21 -10.71 -3.27
N LEU A 314 13.88 -11.86 -3.19
CA LEU A 314 14.18 -12.69 -4.37
C LEU A 314 12.92 -13.14 -5.10
N ASP A 315 11.84 -13.49 -4.38
CA ASP A 315 10.56 -13.86 -5.00
C ASP A 315 9.90 -12.66 -5.70
N ARG A 316 9.96 -11.46 -5.12
CA ARG A 316 9.49 -10.23 -5.77
C ARG A 316 10.30 -9.90 -7.02
N LEU A 317 11.63 -10.01 -6.95
CA LEU A 317 12.52 -9.76 -8.09
C LEU A 317 12.33 -10.79 -9.20
N ARG A 318 12.03 -12.05 -8.87
CA ARG A 318 11.63 -13.08 -9.85
C ARG A 318 10.33 -12.68 -10.57
N ALA A 319 9.34 -12.17 -9.84
CA ALA A 319 8.09 -11.66 -10.43
C ALA A 319 8.32 -10.46 -11.37
N LEU A 320 9.34 -9.64 -11.09
CA LEU A 320 9.80 -8.54 -11.95
C LEU A 320 10.66 -9.03 -13.14
N ARG A 321 10.95 -10.33 -13.23
CA ARG A 321 11.80 -10.94 -14.26
C ARG A 321 13.26 -10.48 -14.21
N ALA A 322 13.77 -10.16 -13.01
CA ALA A 322 15.19 -9.92 -12.81
C ALA A 322 16.00 -11.14 -13.26
N LYS A 323 17.16 -10.91 -13.85
CA LYS A 323 18.08 -11.99 -14.25
C LYS A 323 19.08 -12.30 -13.14
N ARG A 324 19.52 -11.25 -12.44
CA ARG A 324 20.58 -11.36 -11.44
C ARG A 324 20.32 -10.42 -10.26
N VAL A 325 20.70 -10.86 -9.07
CA VAL A 325 20.77 -10.03 -7.87
C VAL A 325 22.21 -9.98 -7.39
N ILE A 326 22.67 -8.77 -7.06
CA ILE A 326 24.01 -8.52 -6.52
C ILE A 326 23.93 -7.88 -5.13
N VAL A 327 24.92 -8.15 -4.28
CA VAL A 327 25.05 -7.57 -2.95
C VAL A 327 26.52 -7.38 -2.63
N GLN A 328 26.87 -6.22 -2.10
CA GLN A 328 28.25 -5.91 -1.69
C GLN A 328 28.30 -5.59 -0.19
N PRO A 329 28.23 -6.59 0.70
CA PRO A 329 28.41 -6.37 2.12
C PRO A 329 29.88 -6.08 2.40
N GLU A 330 30.15 -5.35 3.47
CA GLU A 330 31.50 -5.23 3.98
C GLU A 330 32.11 -6.60 4.29
N GLU A 331 33.36 -6.85 3.90
CA GLU A 331 34.05 -8.13 4.13
C GLU A 331 34.09 -8.52 5.61
N ALA A 332 34.21 -7.54 6.49
CA ALA A 332 34.18 -7.73 7.94
C ALA A 332 32.81 -8.17 8.47
N ASN A 333 31.73 -7.99 7.71
CA ASN A 333 30.39 -8.40 8.09
C ASN A 333 30.16 -9.91 7.83
N ALA A 334 30.85 -10.74 8.61
CA ALA A 334 30.75 -12.19 8.49
C ALA A 334 29.31 -12.72 8.62
N ALA A 335 28.45 -12.02 9.35
CA ALA A 335 27.05 -12.39 9.53
C ALA A 335 26.28 -12.22 8.21
N SER A 336 26.41 -11.08 7.52
CA SER A 336 25.81 -10.82 6.21
C SER A 336 26.38 -11.76 5.15
N CYS A 337 27.72 -11.94 5.08
CA CYS A 337 28.38 -12.85 4.15
C CYS A 337 27.89 -14.30 4.30
N GLY A 338 27.80 -14.80 5.54
CA GLY A 338 27.27 -16.14 5.82
C GLY A 338 25.78 -16.29 5.46
N LEU A 339 25.00 -15.26 5.72
CA LEU A 339 23.59 -15.22 5.38
C LEU A 339 23.36 -15.28 3.87
N LEU A 340 24.06 -14.46 3.08
CA LEU A 340 23.99 -14.47 1.61
C LEU A 340 24.34 -15.85 1.03
N LYS A 341 25.43 -16.49 1.51
CA LYS A 341 25.79 -17.86 1.13
C LYS A 341 24.65 -18.83 1.42
N SER A 342 23.99 -18.72 2.59
CA SER A 342 22.87 -19.58 2.96
C SER A 342 21.63 -19.38 2.08
N CYS A 343 21.51 -18.20 1.44
CA CYS A 343 20.46 -17.88 0.46
C CYS A 343 20.87 -18.26 -0.98
N GLY A 344 22.04 -18.89 -1.19
CA GLY A 344 22.50 -19.36 -2.47
C GLY A 344 23.17 -18.30 -3.34
N PHE A 345 23.69 -17.24 -2.73
CA PHE A 345 24.58 -16.31 -3.41
C PHE A 345 26.01 -16.87 -3.47
N ALA A 346 26.67 -16.65 -4.59
CA ALA A 346 28.07 -16.98 -4.81
C ALA A 346 28.94 -15.74 -4.71
N TRP A 347 30.11 -15.83 -4.06
CA TRP A 347 31.12 -14.77 -4.04
C TRP A 347 32.02 -14.89 -5.26
N ASP A 348 32.17 -13.82 -6.04
CA ASP A 348 32.99 -13.80 -7.26
C ASP A 348 34.38 -13.16 -7.05
N GLY A 349 34.70 -12.74 -5.84
CA GLY A 349 35.93 -12.02 -5.48
C GLY A 349 35.71 -10.53 -5.24
N HIS A 350 34.53 -10.01 -5.58
CA HIS A 350 34.16 -8.60 -5.44
C HIS A 350 32.73 -8.42 -4.92
N LEU A 351 31.77 -9.20 -5.43
CA LEU A 351 30.35 -9.14 -5.09
C LEU A 351 29.80 -10.52 -4.70
N TYR A 352 28.72 -10.53 -3.94
CA TYR A 352 27.81 -11.69 -3.86
C TYR A 352 26.80 -11.61 -4.99
N THR A 353 26.73 -12.67 -5.80
CA THR A 353 25.84 -12.73 -6.96
C THR A 353 24.90 -13.93 -6.87
N LYS A 354 23.68 -13.75 -7.38
CA LYS A 354 22.72 -14.84 -7.53
C LYS A 354 21.94 -14.68 -8.82
N GLU A 355 22.02 -15.68 -9.68
CA GLU A 355 21.18 -15.77 -10.87
C GLU A 355 19.74 -16.12 -10.48
N ILE A 356 18.78 -15.44 -11.08
CA ILE A 356 17.34 -15.68 -10.90
C ILE A 356 16.88 -16.60 -12.04
N ILE A 357 16.53 -17.82 -11.70
CA ILE A 357 15.94 -18.77 -12.63
C ILE A 357 14.44 -18.44 -12.74
N LEU A 358 13.99 -18.11 -13.95
CA LEU A 358 12.60 -17.75 -14.28
C LEU A 358 11.71 -18.98 -14.39
#